data_1493b49de1a610dfc0b2052e2b61b040
#
_entry.id   1493b49de1a610dfc0b2052e2b61b040
#
_cell.length_a   1.000
_cell.length_b   1.000
_cell.length_c   1.000
_cell.angle_alpha   90.00
_cell.angle_beta   90.00
_cell.angle_gamma   90.00
#
_symmetry.space_group_name_H-M   'P 1'
#
loop_
_entity.id
_entity.type
_entity.pdbx_description
1 polymer ?
#
loop_
_entity_poly.entity_id
_entity_poly.type
_entity_poly.pdbx_seq_one_letter_code
_entity_poly.pdbx_strand_id
1 'polypeptide(L)'
;MSNNKINPNQQDPNLNQNQTNLTAPSNPSSTQNSLEIAEIREGMVIMHDGSFRAVVACKSINFDLMSAREREGVEYSYQSFLNALTFPIQILVRSQRVDIEPYLSKLADIQVAQDNMLLGDLMEDYINFIDSLSRSANIMDKSFFIVIPYYPTSDLNNLKGSAKGFFGKLFTKQSAQISKIDRTTWDSAHEEIKKRVDSITGGLYQMGIKSVQLNTKELGNLYYNVYNPDTAVYEPLGDFRDTASLFVRKGEGEKPEQGGF
;
A
#
# COMPACT_ATOMS: atom_id res chain seq x y z
N MET A 1 -36.02 48.76 -46.76
CA MET A 1 -34.86 47.95 -47.13
C MET A 1 -33.70 48.42 -46.32
N SER A 2 -33.40 47.71 -45.22
CA SER A 2 -32.28 48.04 -44.33
C SER A 2 -31.47 46.75 -44.08
N ASN A 3 -30.28 46.74 -44.67
CA ASN A 3 -29.32 45.66 -44.62
C ASN A 3 -28.61 45.68 -43.26
N ASN A 4 -28.85 44.69 -42.41
CA ASN A 4 -28.13 44.47 -41.17
C ASN A 4 -26.94 43.56 -41.48
N LYS A 5 -25.73 44.12 -41.54
CA LYS A 5 -24.49 43.38 -41.68
C LYS A 5 -24.09 42.80 -40.31
N ILE A 6 -24.09 41.49 -40.20
CA ILE A 6 -23.58 40.75 -39.05
C ILE A 6 -22.03 40.83 -39.08
N ASN A 7 -21.45 41.33 -38.03
CA ASN A 7 -20.02 41.46 -37.84
C ASN A 7 -19.49 40.13 -37.18
N PRO A 8 -18.51 39.38 -37.78
CA PRO A 8 -18.10 38.06 -37.35
C PRO A 8 -17.05 38.05 -36.21
N ASN A 9 -16.84 39.15 -35.48
CA ASN A 9 -15.78 39.24 -34.46
C ASN A 9 -16.27 39.63 -33.05
N GLN A 10 -17.44 39.15 -32.63
CA GLN A 10 -17.77 39.16 -31.19
C GLN A 10 -17.47 37.77 -30.61
N GLN A 11 -16.25 37.61 -30.09
CA GLN A 11 -15.91 36.55 -29.15
C GLN A 11 -16.60 36.83 -27.83
N ASP A 12 -17.52 35.93 -27.43
CA ASP A 12 -18.16 35.95 -26.13
C ASP A 12 -17.08 35.78 -25.03
N PRO A 13 -16.93 36.71 -24.07
CA PRO A 13 -15.95 36.63 -23.02
C PRO A 13 -16.30 35.60 -21.94
N ASN A 14 -17.39 34.83 -22.05
CA ASN A 14 -17.89 33.94 -21.02
C ASN A 14 -17.61 32.45 -21.28
N LEU A 15 -16.81 32.06 -22.27
CA LEU A 15 -16.53 30.65 -22.58
C LEU A 15 -15.24 30.10 -21.98
N ASN A 16 -14.59 30.81 -21.05
CA ASN A 16 -13.30 30.38 -20.52
C ASN A 16 -13.23 30.30 -18.96
N GLN A 17 -14.32 29.97 -18.27
CA GLN A 17 -14.31 29.75 -16.82
C GLN A 17 -15.07 28.51 -16.42
N ASN A 18 -14.64 27.34 -16.94
CA ASN A 18 -15.00 26.05 -16.32
C ASN A 18 -13.84 25.06 -16.40
N GLN A 19 -12.63 25.50 -16.02
CA GLN A 19 -11.67 24.58 -15.45
C GLN A 19 -12.02 24.48 -13.98
N THR A 20 -12.95 23.58 -13.65
CA THR A 20 -13.24 23.15 -12.30
C THR A 20 -11.96 22.56 -11.70
N ASN A 21 -11.31 23.36 -10.86
CA ASN A 21 -10.35 22.87 -9.88
C ASN A 21 -11.09 21.85 -9.00
N LEU A 22 -10.92 20.58 -9.32
CA LEU A 22 -11.37 19.45 -8.47
C LEU A 22 -10.44 19.30 -7.25
N THR A 23 -10.22 20.37 -6.53
CA THR A 23 -9.77 20.29 -5.15
C THR A 23 -11.03 20.12 -4.31
N ALA A 24 -11.40 18.88 -4.04
CA ALA A 24 -12.40 18.61 -3.00
C ALA A 24 -11.94 19.30 -1.72
N PRO A 25 -12.81 20.07 -1.01
CA PRO A 25 -12.44 20.71 0.23
C PRO A 25 -12.00 19.60 1.20
N SER A 26 -10.73 19.65 1.65
CA SER A 26 -10.21 18.72 2.63
C SER A 26 -10.99 18.94 3.92
N ASN A 27 -11.84 17.99 4.30
CA ASN A 27 -12.54 18.01 5.57
C ASN A 27 -11.47 17.92 6.68
N PRO A 28 -11.27 18.92 7.55
CA PRO A 28 -10.17 18.94 8.52
C PRO A 28 -10.25 17.79 9.54
N SER A 29 -11.38 17.12 9.68
CA SER A 29 -11.60 15.95 10.52
C SER A 29 -11.48 14.60 9.79
N SER A 30 -11.08 14.59 8.52
CA SER A 30 -10.89 13.34 7.79
C SER A 30 -9.62 12.60 8.27
N THR A 31 -9.75 11.29 8.51
CA THR A 31 -8.61 10.40 8.80
C THR A 31 -7.58 10.37 7.66
N GLN A 32 -7.98 10.72 6.44
CA GLN A 32 -7.08 10.86 5.29
C GLN A 32 -5.98 11.90 5.52
N ASN A 33 -6.23 12.93 6.33
CA ASN A 33 -5.23 13.94 6.68
C ASN A 33 -4.16 13.42 7.64
N SER A 34 -4.37 12.24 8.23
CA SER A 34 -3.41 11.58 9.11
C SER A 34 -2.54 10.56 8.38
N LEU A 35 -2.85 10.26 7.12
CA LEU A 35 -2.02 9.39 6.28
C LEU A 35 -0.88 10.22 5.68
N GLU A 36 0.35 9.78 5.90
CA GLU A 36 1.53 10.44 5.32
C GLU A 36 1.81 10.00 3.87
N ILE A 37 0.98 9.11 3.32
CA ILE A 37 1.08 8.60 1.97
C ILE A 37 0.32 9.53 1.02
N ALA A 38 1.03 10.09 0.03
CA ALA A 38 0.44 10.93 -1.00
C ALA A 38 -0.12 10.10 -2.16
N GLU A 39 0.65 9.10 -2.62
CA GLU A 39 0.31 8.29 -3.80
C GLU A 39 1.04 6.93 -3.75
N ILE A 40 0.45 5.90 -4.37
CA ILE A 40 1.12 4.64 -4.67
C ILE A 40 1.14 4.47 -6.19
N ARG A 41 2.35 4.44 -6.79
CA ARG A 41 2.52 4.35 -8.24
C ARG A 41 3.75 3.51 -8.60
N GLU A 42 3.60 2.64 -9.61
CA GLU A 42 4.67 1.82 -10.18
C GLU A 42 5.47 1.03 -9.12
N GLY A 43 4.77 0.45 -8.12
CA GLY A 43 5.42 -0.31 -7.06
C GLY A 43 6.20 0.52 -6.05
N MET A 44 5.95 1.83 -6.00
CA MET A 44 6.54 2.76 -5.04
C MET A 44 5.45 3.54 -4.28
N VAL A 45 5.71 3.81 -3.02
CA VAL A 45 4.93 4.70 -2.16
C VAL A 45 5.59 6.06 -2.17
N ILE A 46 4.82 7.08 -2.47
CA ILE A 46 5.21 8.48 -2.46
C ILE A 46 4.66 9.10 -1.18
N MET A 47 5.52 9.71 -0.40
CA MET A 47 5.14 10.36 0.84
C MET A 47 4.83 11.85 0.62
N HIS A 48 4.08 12.47 1.52
CA HIS A 48 3.78 13.90 1.45
C HIS A 48 5.02 14.79 1.55
N ASP A 49 6.12 14.29 2.13
CA ASP A 49 7.40 14.98 2.20
C ASP A 49 8.23 14.90 0.89
N GLY A 50 7.67 14.28 -0.16
CA GLY A 50 8.34 14.08 -1.44
C GLY A 50 9.33 12.92 -1.46
N SER A 51 9.47 12.18 -0.37
CA SER A 51 10.32 10.97 -0.33
C SER A 51 9.58 9.76 -0.89
N PHE A 52 10.35 8.76 -1.32
CA PHE A 52 9.85 7.54 -1.93
C PHE A 52 10.19 6.32 -1.07
N ARG A 53 9.34 5.29 -1.15
CA ARG A 53 9.56 4.00 -0.48
C ARG A 53 9.26 2.87 -1.44
N ALA A 54 10.15 1.88 -1.52
CA ALA A 54 9.83 0.58 -2.07
C ALA A 54 9.73 -0.44 -0.95
N VAL A 55 8.92 -1.46 -1.13
CA VAL A 55 8.75 -2.53 -0.16
C VAL A 55 9.07 -3.85 -0.84
N VAL A 56 9.95 -4.62 -0.23
CA VAL A 56 10.34 -5.96 -0.66
C VAL A 56 9.78 -6.97 0.34
N ALA A 57 8.92 -7.88 -0.12
CA ALA A 57 8.45 -9.00 0.67
C ALA A 57 9.49 -10.11 0.68
N CYS A 58 9.71 -10.72 1.84
CA CYS A 58 10.71 -11.75 2.06
C CYS A 58 10.06 -13.02 2.62
N LYS A 59 10.47 -14.20 2.11
CA LYS A 59 10.11 -15.48 2.72
C LYS A 59 11.12 -15.83 3.81
N SER A 60 10.61 -16.34 4.93
CA SER A 60 11.47 -16.93 5.97
C SER A 60 12.17 -18.18 5.46
N ILE A 61 13.36 -18.43 5.98
CA ILE A 61 14.06 -19.72 5.88
C ILE A 61 13.99 -20.43 7.22
N ASN A 62 13.97 -21.76 7.20
CA ASN A 62 13.96 -22.54 8.43
C ASN A 62 15.39 -22.75 8.92
N PHE A 63 15.88 -21.76 9.67
CA PHE A 63 17.25 -21.74 10.18
C PHE A 63 17.54 -22.91 11.15
N ASP A 64 16.56 -23.32 11.94
CA ASP A 64 16.72 -24.38 12.95
C ASP A 64 16.91 -25.78 12.33
N LEU A 65 16.40 -26.01 11.10
CA LEU A 65 16.58 -27.26 10.36
C LEU A 65 17.91 -27.34 9.61
N MET A 66 18.68 -26.26 9.59
CA MET A 66 19.96 -26.23 8.89
C MET A 66 21.07 -26.92 9.71
N SER A 67 22.00 -27.58 9.02
CA SER A 67 23.24 -28.07 9.65
C SER A 67 24.09 -26.89 10.18
N ALA A 68 24.99 -27.19 11.11
CA ALA A 68 25.89 -26.16 11.67
C ALA A 68 26.67 -25.39 10.59
N ARG A 69 27.14 -26.10 9.55
CA ARG A 69 27.87 -25.49 8.43
C ARG A 69 27.01 -24.57 7.57
N GLU A 70 25.75 -24.95 7.32
CA GLU A 70 24.81 -24.11 6.58
C GLU A 70 24.44 -22.86 7.35
N ARG A 71 24.22 -22.97 8.67
CA ARG A 71 23.95 -21.82 9.55
C ARG A 71 25.12 -20.82 9.54
N GLU A 72 26.36 -21.31 9.69
CA GLU A 72 27.57 -20.48 9.59
C GLU A 72 27.66 -19.77 8.23
N GLY A 73 27.32 -20.45 7.14
CA GLY A 73 27.27 -19.86 5.79
C GLY A 73 26.22 -18.75 5.67
N VAL A 74 25.03 -18.92 6.26
CA VAL A 74 23.99 -17.90 6.30
C VAL A 74 24.41 -16.70 7.16
N GLU A 75 25.02 -16.95 8.32
CA GLU A 75 25.50 -15.89 9.20
C GLU A 75 26.60 -15.04 8.53
N TYR A 76 27.55 -15.68 7.85
CA TYR A 76 28.58 -14.98 7.07
C TYR A 76 27.98 -14.13 5.94
N SER A 77 27.02 -14.71 5.22
CA SER A 77 26.31 -14.01 4.14
C SER A 77 25.50 -12.83 4.67
N TYR A 78 24.89 -12.96 5.86
CA TYR A 78 24.18 -11.87 6.52
C TYR A 78 25.13 -10.73 6.94
N GLN A 79 26.29 -11.05 7.51
CA GLN A 79 27.29 -10.04 7.82
C GLN A 79 27.78 -9.31 6.56
N SER A 80 28.03 -10.05 5.48
CA SER A 80 28.40 -9.48 4.17
C SER A 80 27.33 -8.56 3.62
N PHE A 81 26.06 -8.99 3.71
CA PHE A 81 24.91 -8.19 3.32
C PHE A 81 24.84 -6.86 4.09
N LEU A 82 24.97 -6.91 5.44
CA LEU A 82 24.93 -5.71 6.26
C LEU A 82 26.08 -4.74 5.94
N ASN A 83 27.29 -5.27 5.70
CA ASN A 83 28.45 -4.47 5.35
C ASN A 83 28.34 -3.82 3.95
N ALA A 84 27.58 -4.43 3.05
CA ALA A 84 27.35 -3.91 1.70
C ALA A 84 26.28 -2.82 1.64
N LEU A 85 25.52 -2.60 2.72
CA LEU A 85 24.47 -1.59 2.77
C LEU A 85 25.08 -0.18 2.78
N THR A 86 24.80 0.60 1.72
CA THR A 86 25.24 1.99 1.57
C THR A 86 24.10 3.00 1.87
N PHE A 87 22.91 2.51 2.16
CA PHE A 87 21.69 3.29 2.45
C PHE A 87 20.92 2.65 3.60
N PRO A 88 20.11 3.43 4.34
CA PRO A 88 19.28 2.88 5.40
C PRO A 88 18.19 2.00 4.85
N ILE A 89 17.84 0.95 5.59
CA ILE A 89 16.68 0.09 5.35
C ILE A 89 15.87 -0.04 6.64
N GLN A 90 14.59 -0.41 6.52
CA GLN A 90 13.75 -0.76 7.66
C GLN A 90 13.29 -2.20 7.47
N ILE A 91 13.41 -3.00 8.51
CA ILE A 91 12.89 -4.38 8.54
C ILE A 91 11.57 -4.34 9.31
N LEU A 92 10.49 -4.71 8.63
CA LEU A 92 9.16 -4.81 9.19
C LEU A 92 8.79 -6.28 9.33
N VAL A 93 8.47 -6.70 10.55
CA VAL A 93 7.89 -8.01 10.83
C VAL A 93 6.46 -7.80 11.26
N ARG A 94 5.53 -8.34 10.48
CA ARG A 94 4.11 -8.33 10.80
C ARG A 94 3.68 -9.69 11.30
N SER A 95 3.05 -9.74 12.46
CA SER A 95 2.43 -10.94 12.99
C SER A 95 0.92 -10.73 13.04
N GLN A 96 0.16 -11.64 12.44
CA GLN A 96 -1.29 -11.59 12.42
C GLN A 96 -1.87 -12.96 12.73
N ARG A 97 -3.07 -13.00 13.29
CA ARG A 97 -3.75 -14.27 13.51
C ARG A 97 -4.10 -14.89 12.16
N VAL A 98 -3.85 -16.19 12.01
CA VAL A 98 -4.25 -16.93 10.82
C VAL A 98 -5.78 -17.01 10.79
N ASP A 99 -6.37 -16.59 9.67
CA ASP A 99 -7.77 -16.86 9.37
C ASP A 99 -7.88 -18.27 8.77
N ILE A 100 -8.55 -19.16 9.49
CA ILE A 100 -8.76 -20.55 9.03
C ILE A 100 -10.16 -20.78 8.44
N GLU A 101 -11.06 -19.78 8.47
CA GLU A 101 -12.41 -19.92 7.93
C GLU A 101 -12.42 -20.37 6.44
N PRO A 102 -11.56 -19.85 5.54
CA PRO A 102 -11.51 -20.33 4.17
C PRO A 102 -11.11 -21.80 4.05
N TYR A 103 -10.28 -22.28 4.98
CA TYR A 103 -9.88 -23.70 5.03
C TYR A 103 -11.03 -24.58 5.52
N LEU A 104 -11.71 -24.16 6.60
CA LEU A 104 -12.87 -24.89 7.14
C LEU A 104 -14.01 -24.95 6.12
N SER A 105 -14.30 -23.85 5.41
CA SER A 105 -15.31 -23.82 4.34
C SER A 105 -14.98 -24.81 3.23
N LYS A 106 -13.70 -24.86 2.80
CA LYS A 106 -13.28 -25.83 1.79
C LYS A 106 -13.42 -27.28 2.27
N LEU A 107 -13.13 -27.57 3.54
CA LEU A 107 -13.35 -28.90 4.09
C LEU A 107 -14.84 -29.26 4.16
N ALA A 108 -15.69 -28.31 4.52
CA ALA A 108 -17.14 -28.49 4.53
C ALA A 108 -17.68 -28.79 3.12
N ASP A 109 -17.20 -28.10 2.08
CA ASP A 109 -17.57 -28.37 0.69
C ASP A 109 -17.17 -29.79 0.28
N ILE A 110 -15.99 -30.27 0.69
CA ILE A 110 -15.51 -31.63 0.41
C ILE A 110 -16.37 -32.65 1.17
N GLN A 111 -16.76 -32.35 2.43
CA GLN A 111 -17.63 -33.20 3.22
C GLN A 111 -19.00 -33.41 2.55
N VAL A 112 -19.59 -32.31 2.06
CA VAL A 112 -20.91 -32.38 1.37
C VAL A 112 -20.82 -33.20 0.08
N ALA A 113 -19.69 -33.16 -0.62
CA ALA A 113 -19.46 -33.91 -1.85
C ALA A 113 -19.10 -35.39 -1.60
N GLN A 114 -18.97 -35.83 -0.34
CA GLN A 114 -18.53 -37.19 0.02
C GLN A 114 -19.70 -38.16 0.02
N ASP A 115 -19.66 -39.20 -0.85
CA ASP A 115 -20.69 -40.25 -0.94
C ASP A 115 -20.58 -41.30 0.17
N ASN A 116 -19.43 -41.44 0.79
CA ASN A 116 -19.20 -42.39 1.88
C ASN A 116 -19.55 -41.77 3.22
N MET A 117 -20.64 -42.23 3.84
CA MET A 117 -21.16 -41.73 5.10
C MET A 117 -20.12 -41.79 6.24
N LEU A 118 -19.35 -42.86 6.35
CA LEU A 118 -18.33 -43.01 7.40
C LEU A 118 -17.18 -42.00 7.23
N LEU A 119 -16.79 -41.70 5.98
CA LEU A 119 -15.81 -40.64 5.69
C LEU A 119 -16.38 -39.26 5.94
N GLY A 120 -17.69 -39.05 5.71
CA GLY A 120 -18.40 -37.83 6.05
C GLY A 120 -18.37 -37.52 7.54
N ASP A 121 -18.67 -38.53 8.37
CA ASP A 121 -18.64 -38.43 9.83
C ASP A 121 -17.20 -38.11 10.34
N LEU A 122 -16.20 -38.83 9.80
CA LEU A 122 -14.80 -38.59 10.15
C LEU A 122 -14.33 -37.17 9.75
N MET A 123 -14.84 -36.66 8.64
CA MET A 123 -14.54 -35.31 8.18
C MET A 123 -15.16 -34.26 9.10
N GLU A 124 -16.38 -34.50 9.60
CA GLU A 124 -17.01 -33.63 10.59
C GLU A 124 -16.20 -33.55 11.88
N ASP A 125 -15.76 -34.69 12.42
CA ASP A 125 -14.89 -34.74 13.58
C ASP A 125 -13.58 -33.98 13.36
N TYR A 126 -12.99 -34.12 12.16
CA TYR A 126 -11.78 -33.40 11.80
C TYR A 126 -11.99 -31.88 11.70
N ILE A 127 -13.09 -31.43 11.09
CA ILE A 127 -13.44 -29.99 11.00
C ILE A 127 -13.60 -29.41 12.41
N ASN A 128 -14.35 -30.10 13.29
CA ASN A 128 -14.57 -29.69 14.68
C ASN A 128 -13.26 -29.64 15.46
N PHE A 129 -12.38 -30.61 15.26
CA PHE A 129 -11.05 -30.63 15.87
C PHE A 129 -10.19 -29.43 15.44
N ILE A 130 -10.14 -29.12 14.15
CA ILE A 130 -9.35 -27.99 13.61
C ILE A 130 -9.91 -26.66 14.11
N ASP A 131 -11.23 -26.47 14.13
CA ASP A 131 -11.88 -25.28 14.68
C ASP A 131 -11.55 -25.10 16.16
N SER A 132 -11.66 -26.15 16.95
CA SER A 132 -11.27 -26.13 18.38
C SER A 132 -9.78 -25.82 18.58
N LEU A 133 -8.92 -26.43 17.78
CA LEU A 133 -7.46 -26.19 17.82
C LEU A 133 -7.13 -24.74 17.49
N SER A 134 -7.77 -24.16 16.49
CA SER A 134 -7.58 -22.76 16.11
C SER A 134 -7.97 -21.77 17.19
N ARG A 135 -9.06 -22.06 17.90
CA ARG A 135 -9.52 -21.21 19.01
C ARG A 135 -8.61 -21.32 20.22
N SER A 136 -8.04 -22.49 20.49
CA SER A 136 -7.17 -22.73 21.62
C SER A 136 -5.71 -22.35 21.39
N ALA A 137 -5.20 -22.58 20.17
CA ALA A 137 -3.85 -22.24 19.78
C ALA A 137 -3.85 -20.89 19.04
N ASN A 138 -3.22 -19.86 19.60
CA ASN A 138 -3.01 -18.58 18.90
C ASN A 138 -2.06 -18.79 17.71
N ILE A 139 -2.57 -19.34 16.62
CA ILE A 139 -1.79 -19.55 15.41
C ILE A 139 -1.56 -18.20 14.74
N MET A 140 -0.30 -17.79 14.64
CA MET A 140 0.11 -16.51 14.07
C MET A 140 0.91 -16.73 12.80
N ASP A 141 0.51 -16.04 11.74
CA ASP A 141 1.31 -15.92 10.53
C ASP A 141 2.27 -14.72 10.64
N LYS A 142 3.51 -14.91 10.19
CA LYS A 142 4.53 -13.87 10.19
C LYS A 142 4.95 -13.54 8.77
N SER A 143 4.74 -12.29 8.41
CA SER A 143 5.18 -11.74 7.14
C SER A 143 6.36 -10.79 7.35
N PHE A 144 7.35 -10.88 6.46
CA PHE A 144 8.59 -10.12 6.56
C PHE A 144 8.72 -9.18 5.37
N PHE A 145 9.03 -7.92 5.63
CA PHE A 145 9.20 -6.89 4.63
C PHE A 145 10.45 -6.08 4.89
N ILE A 146 11.11 -5.65 3.81
CA ILE A 146 12.17 -4.64 3.87
C ILE A 146 11.66 -3.39 3.15
N VAL A 147 11.65 -2.27 3.87
CA VAL A 147 11.29 -0.96 3.33
C VAL A 147 12.57 -0.21 2.97
N ILE A 148 12.65 0.23 1.73
CA ILE A 148 13.81 0.91 1.13
C ILE A 148 13.43 2.36 0.88
N PRO A 149 13.93 3.32 1.68
CA PRO A 149 13.65 4.73 1.48
C PRO A 149 14.59 5.37 0.46
N TYR A 150 14.05 6.37 -0.24
CA TYR A 150 14.81 7.29 -1.06
C TYR A 150 14.35 8.73 -0.80
N TYR A 151 15.31 9.62 -0.60
CA TYR A 151 15.10 11.05 -0.39
C TYR A 151 15.75 11.80 -1.55
N PRO A 152 14.98 12.51 -2.40
CA PRO A 152 15.56 13.34 -3.47
C PRO A 152 16.49 14.41 -2.91
N THR A 153 17.64 14.59 -3.55
CA THR A 153 18.70 15.51 -3.09
C THR A 153 18.32 16.99 -3.13
N SER A 154 17.26 17.35 -3.84
CA SER A 154 16.74 18.72 -3.90
C SER A 154 16.37 19.29 -2.52
N ASP A 155 15.93 18.44 -1.60
CA ASP A 155 15.53 18.89 -0.26
C ASP A 155 16.70 19.06 0.70
N LEU A 156 17.80 18.33 0.51
CA LEU A 156 19.00 18.46 1.36
C LEU A 156 19.76 19.77 1.13
N ASN A 157 19.71 20.33 -0.07
CA ASN A 157 20.34 21.61 -0.38
C ASN A 157 19.55 22.81 0.19
N ASN A 158 18.23 22.68 0.31
CA ASN A 158 17.37 23.68 0.93
C ASN A 158 17.54 23.72 2.46
N LEU A 159 17.99 22.62 3.08
CA LEU A 159 18.27 22.55 4.52
C LEU A 159 19.60 23.23 4.90
N LYS A 160 20.58 23.30 4.00
CA LYS A 160 21.88 23.94 4.26
C LYS A 160 21.85 25.46 4.15
N GLY A 161 20.83 26.05 3.53
CA GLY A 161 20.71 27.50 3.30
C GLY A 161 20.02 28.31 4.39
N SER A 162 19.38 27.69 5.37
CA SER A 162 18.49 28.40 6.31
C SER A 162 18.62 27.97 7.75
N ALA A 163 19.75 28.32 8.38
CA ALA A 163 19.81 28.28 9.86
C ALA A 163 18.76 29.18 10.53
N LYS A 164 18.16 30.13 9.80
CA LYS A 164 17.06 30.99 10.27
C LYS A 164 15.65 30.42 10.00
N GLY A 165 15.52 29.36 9.16
CA GLY A 165 14.22 28.77 8.81
C GLY A 165 13.79 27.63 9.74
N PHE A 166 14.70 27.12 10.57
CA PHE A 166 14.41 25.94 11.41
C PHE A 166 13.33 26.21 12.48
N PHE A 167 13.36 27.39 13.08
CA PHE A 167 12.34 27.78 14.07
C PHE A 167 10.99 28.18 13.46
N GLY A 168 10.94 28.62 12.21
CA GLY A 168 9.71 28.96 11.52
C GLY A 168 8.88 27.74 11.10
N LYS A 169 9.51 26.62 10.78
CA LYS A 169 8.82 25.38 10.38
C LYS A 169 8.18 24.61 11.54
N LEU A 170 8.61 24.86 12.79
CA LEU A 170 8.03 24.22 13.98
C LEU A 170 6.64 24.74 14.33
N PHE A 171 6.23 25.91 13.82
CA PHE A 171 4.95 26.55 14.13
C PHE A 171 3.99 26.67 12.95
N THR A 172 4.40 26.35 11.73
CA THR A 172 3.47 26.29 10.61
C THR A 172 2.89 24.88 10.50
N LYS A 173 1.60 24.76 10.82
CA LYS A 173 0.77 23.60 10.47
C LYS A 173 0.97 23.34 8.97
N GLN A 174 1.68 22.29 8.65
CA GLN A 174 1.95 21.87 7.28
C GLN A 174 0.62 21.37 6.69
N SER A 175 -0.12 22.28 6.04
CA SER A 175 -1.21 21.85 5.17
C SER A 175 -0.58 21.02 4.06
N ALA A 176 -1.05 19.78 3.92
CA ALA A 176 -0.60 18.81 2.94
C ALA A 176 -0.75 19.38 1.52
N GLN A 177 0.25 20.10 1.05
CA GLN A 177 0.40 20.38 -0.37
C GLN A 177 0.98 19.10 -0.99
N ILE A 178 0.17 18.45 -1.84
CA ILE A 178 0.66 17.43 -2.75
C ILE A 178 1.77 18.09 -3.54
N SER A 179 3.02 17.79 -3.20
CA SER A 179 4.17 18.23 -3.97
C SER A 179 4.02 17.64 -5.37
N LYS A 180 3.84 18.50 -6.38
CA LYS A 180 3.87 18.04 -7.76
C LYS A 180 5.29 17.56 -8.02
N ILE A 181 5.47 16.24 -8.00
CA ILE A 181 6.76 15.62 -8.26
C ILE A 181 7.10 15.91 -9.72
N ASP A 182 8.21 16.59 -9.92
CA ASP A 182 8.75 16.83 -11.26
C ASP A 182 9.19 15.50 -11.91
N ARG A 183 9.03 15.40 -13.21
CA ARG A 183 9.34 14.18 -13.97
C ARG A 183 10.80 13.76 -13.81
N THR A 184 11.72 14.70 -13.75
CA THR A 184 13.15 14.42 -13.53
C THR A 184 13.42 13.81 -12.16
N THR A 185 12.75 14.29 -11.12
CA THR A 185 12.81 13.74 -9.75
C THR A 185 12.21 12.34 -9.70
N TRP A 186 11.10 12.11 -10.43
CA TRP A 186 10.49 10.80 -10.54
C TRP A 186 11.42 9.79 -11.21
N ASP A 187 11.97 10.13 -12.39
CA ASP A 187 12.84 9.23 -13.15
C ASP A 187 14.10 8.88 -12.34
N SER A 188 14.70 9.86 -11.67
CA SER A 188 15.86 9.66 -10.79
C SER A 188 15.53 8.77 -9.57
N ALA A 189 14.36 8.98 -8.95
CA ALA A 189 13.90 8.17 -7.82
C ALA A 189 13.65 6.73 -8.24
N HIS A 190 13.00 6.54 -9.38
CA HIS A 190 12.69 5.21 -9.91
C HIS A 190 13.97 4.41 -10.20
N GLU A 191 14.95 5.03 -10.87
CA GLU A 191 16.23 4.40 -11.18
C GLU A 191 17.03 4.04 -9.90
N GLU A 192 17.11 4.96 -8.95
CA GLU A 192 17.85 4.74 -7.71
C GLU A 192 17.18 3.66 -6.83
N ILE A 193 15.85 3.71 -6.69
CA ILE A 193 15.11 2.69 -5.93
C ILE A 193 15.30 1.32 -6.57
N LYS A 194 15.24 1.23 -7.89
CA LYS A 194 15.48 -0.04 -8.60
C LYS A 194 16.86 -0.61 -8.28
N LYS A 195 17.92 0.21 -8.35
CA LYS A 195 19.28 -0.21 -7.97
C LYS A 195 19.36 -0.70 -6.53
N ARG A 196 18.69 -0.02 -5.60
CA ARG A 196 18.64 -0.42 -4.19
C ARG A 196 17.89 -1.73 -3.99
N VAL A 197 16.74 -1.89 -4.65
CA VAL A 197 15.96 -3.15 -4.63
C VAL A 197 16.78 -4.30 -5.16
N ASP A 198 17.47 -4.13 -6.30
CA ASP A 198 18.31 -5.17 -6.90
C ASP A 198 19.47 -5.55 -5.96
N SER A 199 20.09 -4.58 -5.29
CA SER A 199 21.13 -4.81 -4.27
C SER A 199 20.61 -5.62 -3.08
N ILE A 200 19.43 -5.25 -2.54
CA ILE A 200 18.80 -5.95 -1.41
C ILE A 200 18.39 -7.36 -1.79
N THR A 201 17.69 -7.54 -2.92
CA THR A 201 17.21 -8.86 -3.36
C THR A 201 18.37 -9.78 -3.69
N GLY A 202 19.46 -9.27 -4.30
CA GLY A 202 20.69 -10.01 -4.54
C GLY A 202 21.39 -10.46 -3.26
N GLY A 203 21.51 -9.60 -2.26
CA GLY A 203 22.05 -9.94 -0.95
C GLY A 203 21.22 -10.98 -0.20
N LEU A 204 19.89 -10.83 -0.21
CA LEU A 204 18.98 -11.81 0.39
C LEU A 204 19.05 -13.17 -0.29
N TYR A 205 19.20 -13.17 -1.62
CA TYR A 205 19.33 -14.41 -2.40
C TYR A 205 20.59 -15.20 -2.01
N GLN A 206 21.71 -14.54 -1.69
CA GLN A 206 22.92 -15.20 -1.22
C GLN A 206 22.73 -15.94 0.11
N MET A 207 21.77 -15.53 0.92
CA MET A 207 21.34 -16.21 2.15
C MET A 207 20.27 -17.28 1.92
N GLY A 208 19.87 -17.53 0.68
CA GLY A 208 18.76 -18.43 0.36
C GLY A 208 17.36 -17.84 0.62
N ILE A 209 17.27 -16.56 0.92
CA ILE A 209 15.99 -15.88 1.18
C ILE A 209 15.37 -15.44 -0.14
N LYS A 210 14.20 -15.99 -0.45
CA LYS A 210 13.41 -15.56 -1.62
C LYS A 210 12.73 -14.24 -1.28
N SER A 211 12.88 -13.26 -2.16
CA SER A 211 12.32 -11.93 -1.99
C SER A 211 11.81 -11.35 -3.30
N VAL A 212 10.81 -10.48 -3.22
CA VAL A 212 10.19 -9.82 -4.37
C VAL A 212 9.75 -8.42 -3.99
N GLN A 213 9.97 -7.44 -4.88
CA GLN A 213 9.40 -6.10 -4.71
C GLN A 213 7.88 -6.16 -4.91
N LEU A 214 7.13 -5.53 -4.01
CA LEU A 214 5.69 -5.42 -4.13
C LEU A 214 5.32 -4.46 -5.27
N ASN A 215 4.38 -4.89 -6.10
CA ASN A 215 3.78 -4.02 -7.12
C ASN A 215 2.72 -3.08 -6.51
N THR A 216 2.15 -2.17 -7.30
CA THR A 216 1.18 -1.17 -6.84
C THR A 216 -0.05 -1.81 -6.16
N LYS A 217 -0.57 -2.90 -6.71
CA LYS A 217 -1.73 -3.62 -6.15
C LYS A 217 -1.38 -4.29 -4.81
N GLU A 218 -0.23 -4.94 -4.76
CA GLU A 218 0.26 -5.61 -3.55
C GLU A 218 0.56 -4.61 -2.42
N LEU A 219 1.12 -3.44 -2.76
CA LEU A 219 1.31 -2.34 -1.81
C LEU A 219 -0.01 -1.82 -1.27
N GLY A 220 -0.99 -1.59 -2.15
CA GLY A 220 -2.33 -1.19 -1.72
C GLY A 220 -2.97 -2.21 -0.78
N ASN A 221 -2.89 -3.49 -1.10
CA ASN A 221 -3.36 -4.57 -0.24
C ASN A 221 -2.63 -4.62 1.09
N LEU A 222 -1.29 -4.44 1.09
CA LEU A 222 -0.51 -4.41 2.32
C LEU A 222 -0.98 -3.28 3.25
N TYR A 223 -1.10 -2.05 2.73
CA TYR A 223 -1.55 -0.91 3.52
C TYR A 223 -3.00 -1.06 3.97
N TYR A 224 -3.88 -1.52 3.09
CA TYR A 224 -5.28 -1.78 3.44
C TYR A 224 -5.38 -2.77 4.61
N ASN A 225 -4.66 -3.88 4.55
CA ASN A 225 -4.62 -4.90 5.61
C ASN A 225 -3.97 -4.41 6.91
N VAL A 226 -3.03 -3.45 6.83
CA VAL A 226 -2.40 -2.86 8.02
C VAL A 226 -3.33 -1.87 8.72
N TYR A 227 -4.04 -1.03 7.94
CA TYR A 227 -4.93 0.00 8.49
C TYR A 227 -6.31 -0.54 8.86
N ASN A 228 -6.74 -1.67 8.28
CA ASN A 228 -8.06 -2.25 8.49
C ASN A 228 -7.95 -3.75 8.85
N PRO A 229 -7.25 -4.12 9.94
CA PRO A 229 -6.97 -5.52 10.24
C PRO A 229 -8.21 -6.38 10.42
N ASP A 230 -9.29 -5.80 11.00
CA ASP A 230 -10.52 -6.53 11.29
C ASP A 230 -11.43 -6.64 10.05
N THR A 231 -11.44 -5.62 9.19
CA THR A 231 -12.32 -5.58 8.00
C THR A 231 -11.68 -6.30 6.81
N ALA A 232 -10.37 -6.21 6.66
CA ALA A 232 -9.66 -6.74 5.50
C ALA A 232 -9.75 -8.27 5.35
N VAL A 233 -10.07 -8.97 6.43
CA VAL A 233 -10.30 -10.43 6.42
C VAL A 233 -11.60 -10.76 5.71
N TYR A 234 -12.67 -9.99 5.97
CA TYR A 234 -14.01 -10.23 5.43
C TYR A 234 -14.26 -9.52 4.11
N GLU A 235 -13.65 -8.36 3.93
CA GLU A 235 -13.78 -7.51 2.75
C GLU A 235 -12.38 -7.21 2.18
N PRO A 236 -11.75 -8.16 1.47
CA PRO A 236 -10.45 -7.94 0.85
C PRO A 236 -10.55 -6.83 -0.20
N LEU A 237 -9.50 -6.03 -0.32
CA LEU A 237 -9.44 -4.97 -1.32
C LEU A 237 -9.53 -5.57 -2.72
N GLY A 238 -10.60 -5.24 -3.47
CA GLY A 238 -10.83 -5.66 -4.83
C GLY A 238 -9.78 -5.10 -5.82
N ASP A 239 -10.04 -5.25 -7.12
CA ASP A 239 -9.16 -4.62 -8.11
C ASP A 239 -9.35 -3.09 -8.04
N PHE A 240 -8.24 -2.32 -8.03
CA PHE A 240 -8.29 -0.85 -8.02
C PHE A 240 -9.09 -0.25 -9.18
N ARG A 241 -9.23 -0.99 -10.29
CA ARG A 241 -10.06 -0.59 -11.42
C ARG A 241 -11.54 -0.61 -11.07
N ASP A 242 -11.95 -1.57 -10.23
CA ASP A 242 -13.32 -1.71 -9.79
C ASP A 242 -13.65 -0.73 -8.65
N THR A 243 -12.67 -0.44 -7.76
CA THR A 243 -12.84 0.53 -6.68
C THR A 243 -12.89 1.98 -7.18
N ALA A 244 -12.25 2.30 -8.30
CA ALA A 244 -12.38 3.63 -8.92
C ALA A 244 -13.82 3.92 -9.40
N SER A 245 -14.62 2.89 -9.67
CA SER A 245 -16.05 3.00 -10.01
C SER A 245 -16.95 3.13 -8.76
N LEU A 246 -16.45 2.76 -7.58
CA LEU A 246 -17.17 2.78 -6.31
C LEU A 246 -17.10 4.13 -5.56
N PHE A 247 -16.34 5.09 -6.05
CA PHE A 247 -16.55 6.49 -5.65
C PHE A 247 -17.87 6.98 -6.26
N VAL A 248 -18.96 6.50 -5.67
CA VAL A 248 -20.29 6.98 -5.94
C VAL A 248 -20.25 8.49 -5.78
N ARG A 249 -20.45 9.22 -6.87
CA ARG A 249 -20.92 10.61 -6.80
C ARG A 249 -22.06 10.58 -5.79
N LYS A 250 -21.96 11.37 -4.73
CA LYS A 250 -23.05 11.61 -3.80
C LYS A 250 -24.24 11.96 -4.68
N GLY A 251 -25.17 11.03 -4.86
CA GLY A 251 -26.33 11.23 -5.69
C GLY A 251 -27.02 12.48 -5.18
N GLU A 252 -27.38 13.40 -6.05
CA GLU A 252 -28.35 14.42 -5.73
C GLU A 252 -29.59 13.64 -5.28
N GLY A 253 -29.83 13.64 -3.97
CA GLY A 253 -31.04 12.99 -3.41
C GLY A 253 -32.22 13.59 -4.14
N GLU A 254 -33.10 12.74 -4.67
CA GLU A 254 -34.39 13.17 -5.20
C GLU A 254 -35.03 14.09 -4.17
N LYS A 255 -35.28 15.32 -4.59
CA LYS A 255 -36.05 16.27 -3.77
C LYS A 255 -37.44 15.62 -3.59
N PRO A 256 -37.92 15.50 -2.33
CA PRO A 256 -39.28 14.98 -2.12
C PRO A 256 -40.24 15.89 -2.91
N GLU A 257 -41.04 15.30 -3.79
CA GLU A 257 -42.12 15.98 -4.47
C GLU A 257 -43.00 16.67 -3.39
N GLN A 258 -43.07 17.97 -3.44
CA GLN A 258 -44.02 18.74 -2.66
C GLN A 258 -45.38 18.42 -3.25
N GLY A 259 -46.08 17.47 -2.64
CA GLY A 259 -47.50 17.21 -2.92
C GLY A 259 -48.28 18.47 -2.63
N GLY A 260 -48.80 19.07 -3.69
CA GLY A 260 -49.79 20.12 -3.59
C GLY A 260 -51.13 19.56 -3.08
N PHE A 261 -51.64 20.23 -2.08
CA PHE A 261 -53.07 20.31 -1.76
C PHE A 261 -53.49 21.75 -1.96
#